data_6fc16b8476e034c292448fa5833643cc
#
_entry.id   6fc16b8476e034c292448fa5833643cc
#
_cell.length_a   1.000
_cell.length_b   1.000
_cell.length_c   1.000
_cell.angle_alpha   90.00
_cell.angle_beta   90.00
_cell.angle_gamma   90.00
#
_symmetry.space_group_name_H-M   'P 1'
#
loop_
_entity.id
_entity.type
_entity.pdbx_description
1 polymer ?
#
loop_
_entity_poly.entity_id
_entity_poly.type
_entity_poly.pdbx_seq_one_letter_code
_entity_poly.pdbx_strand_id
1 'polypeptide(L)'
;MFRLGLVILLSTVLATGCKNAASQDVEQADRTTRMEPVAPQNMAYKWGQMALTATANDTEKFNPRPTITSRYLGLIFTAVFDAWSRYDEKAVPVYLQEVERRPSEEQTLANKEIAISYAAYRTMNEYFYSDSTLFRNFMVELGFDPDNHSLDPNTAAGIGNLAAKTIIEARKHDGANQYGEEDGSDGQPYFNYVGYEPVNTVEKNVDPNRWQPKYFSDGKGGKFAPPCLTPYWDKVKPIGLKSPDQFRPGPPPMIGSEQLEKEVLEVIEMQANLTDEQKALVEFMRDGPKSVQQAGHWLIFAQDVSRRDQHTLDEDVKLYFLNQVTAMDAFIASWDSKMYYDFARPYALVHKYYQDQIIKAWGGPDTGMIDMKGQQWRPYSPATFLCPPFPSYTSGHSTISGACAEALKLFTGSDTFGIKVELVAGALTEPDNLGDTVVLEFPTFTETADMAGISRVLGGYHIQSDNIAGLELGRDVAHEVWRFYKRHIGAEEGIN
;
A
#
# COMPACT_ATOMS: atom_id res chain seq x y z
N MET A 1 -61.17 40.68 -34.18
CA MET A 1 -59.80 41.23 -34.15
C MET A 1 -59.24 41.02 -32.74
N PHE A 2 -58.59 39.90 -32.51
CA PHE A 2 -57.84 39.66 -31.28
C PHE A 2 -56.46 39.14 -31.67
N ARG A 3 -55.43 39.87 -31.27
CA ARG A 3 -54.03 39.46 -31.43
C ARG A 3 -53.62 38.56 -30.27
N LEU A 4 -53.24 37.34 -30.54
CA LEU A 4 -52.62 36.41 -29.62
C LEU A 4 -51.13 36.79 -29.53
N GLY A 5 -50.68 37.15 -28.34
CA GLY A 5 -49.24 37.32 -28.01
C GLY A 5 -48.67 35.97 -27.56
N LEU A 6 -47.62 35.53 -28.26
CA LEU A 6 -46.88 34.32 -27.92
C LEU A 6 -45.82 34.68 -26.88
N VAL A 7 -45.99 34.18 -25.64
CA VAL A 7 -44.98 34.26 -24.58
C VAL A 7 -44.07 33.05 -24.72
N ILE A 8 -42.81 33.28 -25.13
CA ILE A 8 -41.75 32.27 -25.09
C ILE A 8 -41.18 32.24 -23.69
N LEU A 9 -41.46 31.16 -22.94
CA LEU A 9 -40.79 30.84 -21.71
C LEU A 9 -39.41 30.23 -22.07
N LEU A 10 -38.34 30.94 -21.80
CA LEU A 10 -36.98 30.39 -21.78
C LEU A 10 -36.83 29.60 -20.47
N SER A 11 -36.91 28.29 -20.54
CA SER A 11 -36.51 27.41 -19.46
C SER A 11 -34.98 27.29 -19.46
N THR A 12 -34.32 28.01 -18.57
CA THR A 12 -32.91 27.77 -18.23
C THR A 12 -32.81 26.43 -17.49
N VAL A 13 -32.35 25.42 -18.21
CA VAL A 13 -31.92 24.15 -17.61
C VAL A 13 -30.61 24.44 -16.86
N LEU A 14 -30.67 24.52 -15.55
CA LEU A 14 -29.50 24.42 -14.68
C LEU A 14 -28.97 23.01 -14.78
N ALA A 15 -27.98 22.79 -15.62
CA ALA A 15 -27.15 21.61 -15.58
C ALA A 15 -26.31 21.66 -14.28
N THR A 16 -26.85 21.10 -13.20
CA THR A 16 -26.05 20.70 -12.04
C THR A 16 -25.18 19.54 -12.51
N GLY A 17 -23.94 19.88 -12.89
CA GLY A 17 -22.93 18.87 -13.19
C GLY A 17 -22.65 18.07 -11.90
N CYS A 18 -23.01 16.81 -11.90
CA CYS A 18 -22.41 15.84 -11.00
C CYS A 18 -20.91 15.80 -11.31
N LYS A 19 -20.13 16.56 -10.54
CA LYS A 19 -18.68 16.33 -10.48
C LYS A 19 -18.51 14.94 -9.85
N ASN A 20 -17.89 14.05 -10.58
CA ASN A 20 -17.60 12.71 -10.13
C ASN A 20 -16.80 12.78 -8.81
N ALA A 21 -17.30 12.10 -7.78
CA ALA A 21 -16.62 12.00 -6.48
C ALA A 21 -15.18 11.46 -6.59
N ALA A 22 -14.90 10.63 -7.61
CA ALA A 22 -13.58 10.12 -7.94
C ALA A 22 -12.53 11.22 -8.22
N SER A 23 -12.93 12.31 -8.88
CA SER A 23 -12.01 13.43 -9.14
C SER A 23 -11.73 14.29 -7.90
N GLN A 24 -12.61 14.24 -6.90
CA GLN A 24 -12.42 15.00 -5.66
C GLN A 24 -11.47 14.31 -4.68
N ASP A 25 -11.39 12.98 -4.68
CA ASP A 25 -10.58 12.22 -3.73
C ASP A 25 -9.12 12.02 -4.23
N VAL A 26 -8.89 11.99 -5.54
CA VAL A 26 -7.54 12.16 -6.12
C VAL A 26 -7.07 13.61 -5.94
N GLU A 27 -7.97 14.59 -6.07
CA GLU A 27 -7.72 16.00 -5.71
C GLU A 27 -7.50 16.19 -4.19
N GLN A 28 -7.96 15.30 -3.31
CA GLN A 28 -7.77 15.41 -1.87
C GLN A 28 -6.43 14.82 -1.41
N ALA A 29 -5.91 13.81 -2.12
CA ALA A 29 -4.49 13.43 -2.03
C ALA A 29 -3.56 14.53 -2.60
N ASP A 30 -4.06 15.35 -3.52
CA ASP A 30 -3.34 16.46 -4.16
C ASP A 30 -3.53 17.82 -3.45
N ARG A 31 -4.35 17.88 -2.37
CA ARG A 31 -4.47 19.08 -1.50
C ARG A 31 -3.33 19.21 -0.49
N THR A 32 -2.38 18.30 -0.52
CA THR A 32 -1.11 18.47 0.16
C THR A 32 -0.30 19.50 -0.62
N THR A 33 -0.21 20.73 -0.12
CA THR A 33 0.68 21.76 -0.71
C THR A 33 2.12 21.34 -0.40
N ARG A 34 2.68 20.48 -1.26
CA ARG A 34 4.10 20.19 -1.25
C ARG A 34 4.80 21.38 -1.89
N MET A 35 5.79 21.96 -1.27
CA MET A 35 6.70 22.91 -1.94
C MET A 35 7.56 22.07 -2.90
N GLU A 36 7.10 21.95 -4.16
CA GLU A 36 7.59 20.94 -5.08
C GLU A 36 8.72 21.45 -5.98
N PRO A 37 9.88 20.76 -6.00
CA PRO A 37 10.74 20.77 -7.17
C PRO A 37 9.99 20.24 -8.39
N VAL A 38 10.34 20.73 -9.59
CA VAL A 38 9.72 20.26 -10.84
C VAL A 38 9.87 18.74 -10.95
N ALA A 39 8.75 18.05 -11.18
CA ALA A 39 8.75 16.60 -11.32
C ALA A 39 9.66 16.16 -12.49
N PRO A 40 10.48 15.09 -12.32
CA PRO A 40 11.23 14.50 -13.41
C PRO A 40 10.30 14.12 -14.56
N GLN A 41 10.70 14.41 -15.78
CA GLN A 41 9.90 14.11 -16.97
C GLN A 41 10.23 12.75 -17.58
N ASN A 42 11.05 11.94 -16.90
CA ASN A 42 11.44 10.64 -17.40
C ASN A 42 10.27 9.62 -17.43
N MET A 43 10.39 8.63 -18.28
CA MET A 43 9.33 7.64 -18.53
C MET A 43 9.04 6.74 -17.31
N ALA A 44 10.05 6.42 -16.48
CA ALA A 44 9.86 5.62 -15.27
C ALA A 44 8.99 6.34 -14.25
N TYR A 45 9.23 7.65 -14.05
CA TYR A 45 8.41 8.50 -13.20
C TYR A 45 6.95 8.55 -13.66
N LYS A 46 6.72 8.72 -14.97
CA LYS A 46 5.35 8.75 -15.54
C LYS A 46 4.60 7.43 -15.33
N TRP A 47 5.27 6.28 -15.52
CA TRP A 47 4.67 4.98 -15.22
C TRP A 47 4.45 4.76 -13.72
N GLY A 48 5.29 5.34 -12.87
CA GLY A 48 5.06 5.40 -11.41
C GLY A 48 3.76 6.12 -11.06
N GLN A 49 3.51 7.29 -11.66
CA GLN A 49 2.25 8.03 -11.50
C GLN A 49 1.03 7.23 -11.98
N MET A 50 1.17 6.56 -13.12
CA MET A 50 0.11 5.70 -13.65
C MET A 50 -0.18 4.51 -12.71
N ALA A 51 0.84 3.92 -12.12
CA ALA A 51 0.70 2.83 -11.14
C ALA A 51 -0.02 3.30 -9.85
N LEU A 52 0.26 4.51 -9.37
CA LEU A 52 -0.45 5.12 -8.25
C LEU A 52 -1.93 5.35 -8.57
N THR A 53 -2.23 5.89 -9.75
CA THR A 53 -3.62 6.08 -10.22
C THR A 53 -4.36 4.75 -10.28
N ALA A 54 -3.76 3.71 -10.85
CA ALA A 54 -4.35 2.38 -10.94
C ALA A 54 -4.59 1.75 -9.55
N THR A 55 -3.66 1.96 -8.60
CA THR A 55 -3.81 1.46 -7.23
C THR A 55 -4.97 2.15 -6.50
N ALA A 56 -5.13 3.46 -6.65
CA ALA A 56 -6.26 4.19 -6.08
C ALA A 56 -7.60 3.73 -6.66
N ASN A 57 -7.69 3.55 -7.98
CA ASN A 57 -8.86 3.03 -8.66
C ASN A 57 -9.20 1.59 -8.22
N ASP A 58 -8.20 0.74 -8.07
CA ASP A 58 -8.37 -0.64 -7.57
C ASP A 58 -8.95 -0.64 -6.15
N THR A 59 -8.41 0.21 -5.28
CA THR A 59 -8.85 0.34 -3.88
C THR A 59 -10.28 0.86 -3.79
N GLU A 60 -10.69 1.78 -4.66
CA GLU A 60 -12.08 2.24 -4.73
C GLU A 60 -13.02 1.13 -5.22
N LYS A 61 -12.60 0.38 -6.22
CA LYS A 61 -13.43 -0.64 -6.87
C LYS A 61 -13.58 -1.92 -6.05
N PHE A 62 -12.50 -2.39 -5.42
CA PHE A 62 -12.43 -3.71 -4.78
C PHE A 62 -12.29 -3.65 -3.26
N ASN A 63 -12.36 -2.48 -2.64
CA ASN A 63 -12.00 -2.19 -1.26
C ASN A 63 -10.49 -2.40 -0.97
N PRO A 64 -9.98 -1.94 0.20
CA PRO A 64 -8.56 -2.08 0.54
C PRO A 64 -8.10 -3.53 0.56
N ARG A 65 -7.11 -3.85 -0.27
CA ARG A 65 -6.46 -5.17 -0.35
C ARG A 65 -4.93 -5.04 -0.47
N PRO A 66 -4.29 -4.48 0.57
CA PRO A 66 -2.89 -4.04 0.50
C PRO A 66 -1.88 -5.13 0.16
N THR A 67 -2.13 -6.37 0.55
CA THR A 67 -1.32 -7.53 0.17
C THR A 67 -1.29 -7.73 -1.35
N ILE A 68 -2.47 -7.68 -1.97
CA ILE A 68 -2.63 -7.89 -3.42
C ILE A 68 -1.99 -6.74 -4.19
N THR A 69 -2.30 -5.48 -3.84
CA THR A 69 -1.78 -4.31 -4.55
C THR A 69 -0.27 -4.15 -4.39
N SER A 70 0.32 -4.50 -3.22
CA SER A 70 1.78 -4.50 -3.06
C SER A 70 2.46 -5.54 -3.96
N ARG A 71 1.85 -6.73 -4.10
CA ARG A 71 2.36 -7.75 -5.04
C ARG A 71 2.28 -7.25 -6.49
N TYR A 72 1.19 -6.59 -6.86
CA TYR A 72 1.07 -6.01 -8.20
C TYR A 72 2.19 -5.02 -8.50
N LEU A 73 2.41 -4.06 -7.60
CA LEU A 73 3.46 -3.05 -7.76
C LEU A 73 4.85 -3.69 -7.77
N GLY A 74 5.14 -4.63 -6.88
CA GLY A 74 6.40 -5.37 -6.87
C GLY A 74 6.69 -6.08 -8.20
N LEU A 75 5.67 -6.75 -8.78
CA LEU A 75 5.81 -7.46 -10.04
C LEU A 75 5.91 -6.52 -11.26
N ILE A 76 5.14 -5.42 -11.27
CA ILE A 76 5.20 -4.41 -12.34
C ILE A 76 6.60 -3.80 -12.41
N PHE A 77 7.13 -3.31 -11.28
CA PHE A 77 8.45 -2.66 -11.28
C PHE A 77 9.61 -3.66 -11.45
N THR A 78 9.42 -4.94 -11.13
CA THR A 78 10.36 -6.00 -11.52
C THR A 78 10.38 -6.21 -13.02
N ALA A 79 9.22 -6.25 -13.70
CA ALA A 79 9.18 -6.36 -15.16
C ALA A 79 9.79 -5.13 -15.85
N VAL A 80 9.54 -3.94 -15.32
CA VAL A 80 10.16 -2.68 -15.78
C VAL A 80 11.68 -2.75 -15.65
N PHE A 81 12.19 -3.19 -14.50
CA PHE A 81 13.61 -3.40 -14.27
C PHE A 81 14.21 -4.43 -15.21
N ASP A 82 13.56 -5.57 -15.41
CA ASP A 82 14.02 -6.64 -16.29
C ASP A 82 14.13 -6.14 -17.73
N ALA A 83 13.14 -5.41 -18.24
CA ALA A 83 13.19 -4.83 -19.58
C ALA A 83 14.32 -3.79 -19.71
N TRP A 84 14.45 -2.89 -18.75
CA TRP A 84 15.49 -1.88 -18.69
C TRP A 84 16.89 -2.50 -18.62
N SER A 85 17.06 -3.58 -17.85
CA SER A 85 18.36 -4.24 -17.64
C SER A 85 19.01 -4.76 -18.92
N ARG A 86 18.20 -4.97 -19.98
CA ARG A 86 18.74 -5.37 -21.30
C ARG A 86 19.47 -4.23 -22.02
N TYR A 87 19.28 -3.00 -21.56
CA TYR A 87 19.89 -1.76 -22.07
C TYR A 87 20.84 -1.10 -21.07
N ASP A 88 21.26 -1.84 -20.03
CA ASP A 88 22.24 -1.39 -19.03
C ASP A 88 23.50 -2.27 -19.12
N GLU A 89 24.67 -1.68 -18.88
CA GLU A 89 25.96 -2.36 -19.05
C GLU A 89 26.20 -3.48 -18.03
N LYS A 90 25.62 -3.38 -16.84
CA LYS A 90 25.94 -4.26 -15.69
C LYS A 90 24.73 -5.02 -15.16
N ALA A 91 23.55 -4.45 -15.23
CA ALA A 91 22.37 -5.01 -14.62
C ALA A 91 22.04 -6.43 -15.14
N VAL A 92 21.55 -7.26 -14.21
CA VAL A 92 21.14 -8.65 -14.47
C VAL A 92 19.64 -8.77 -14.20
N PRO A 93 18.81 -9.28 -15.11
CA PRO A 93 17.38 -9.38 -14.89
C PRO A 93 17.04 -10.40 -13.80
N VAL A 94 15.87 -10.27 -13.19
CA VAL A 94 15.35 -11.23 -12.22
C VAL A 94 14.75 -12.45 -12.94
N TYR A 95 13.87 -12.22 -13.90
CA TYR A 95 13.13 -13.25 -14.62
C TYR A 95 13.52 -13.37 -16.10
N LEU A 96 13.85 -12.26 -16.79
CA LEU A 96 14.11 -12.22 -18.22
C LEU A 96 15.54 -12.72 -18.58
N GLN A 97 15.95 -13.86 -18.08
CA GLN A 97 17.32 -14.37 -18.16
C GLN A 97 17.68 -14.89 -19.58
N GLU A 98 16.69 -15.33 -20.37
CA GLU A 98 16.89 -15.89 -21.69
C GLU A 98 17.13 -14.84 -22.80
N VAL A 99 16.94 -13.56 -22.49
CA VAL A 99 17.16 -12.46 -23.43
C VAL A 99 18.52 -11.83 -23.18
N GLU A 100 19.36 -11.83 -24.21
CA GLU A 100 20.70 -11.24 -24.13
C GLU A 100 20.66 -9.72 -23.97
N ARG A 101 21.69 -9.16 -23.33
CA ARG A 101 21.93 -7.72 -23.26
C ARG A 101 22.12 -7.14 -24.65
N ARG A 102 21.52 -5.96 -24.89
CA ARG A 102 21.66 -5.28 -26.19
C ARG A 102 23.06 -4.70 -26.36
N PRO A 103 23.56 -4.64 -27.61
CA PRO A 103 24.82 -3.96 -27.93
C PRO A 103 24.85 -2.52 -27.42
N SER A 104 26.04 -2.01 -27.11
CA SER A 104 26.21 -0.68 -26.48
C SER A 104 25.59 0.46 -27.30
N GLU A 105 25.63 0.38 -28.63
CA GLU A 105 25.04 1.32 -29.57
C GLU A 105 23.51 1.35 -29.52
N GLU A 106 22.88 0.31 -28.99
CA GLU A 106 21.43 0.22 -28.77
C GLU A 106 21.00 0.63 -27.35
N GLN A 107 21.94 0.80 -26.42
CA GLN A 107 21.66 1.18 -25.02
C GLN A 107 21.30 2.67 -24.92
N THR A 108 20.36 3.11 -25.75
CA THR A 108 19.91 4.50 -25.83
C THR A 108 18.72 4.78 -24.90
N LEU A 109 18.55 6.04 -24.51
CA LEU A 109 17.40 6.47 -23.71
C LEU A 109 16.07 6.07 -24.40
N ALA A 110 15.97 6.26 -25.71
CA ALA A 110 14.75 5.94 -26.48
C ALA A 110 14.40 4.43 -26.39
N ASN A 111 15.39 3.54 -26.53
CA ASN A 111 15.15 2.10 -26.41
C ASN A 111 14.77 1.69 -24.97
N LYS A 112 15.38 2.32 -23.95
CA LYS A 112 15.00 2.12 -22.55
C LYS A 112 13.55 2.54 -22.32
N GLU A 113 13.15 3.73 -22.77
CA GLU A 113 11.79 4.26 -22.64
C GLU A 113 10.74 3.35 -23.30
N ILE A 114 11.02 2.86 -24.51
CA ILE A 114 10.14 1.92 -25.23
C ILE A 114 10.02 0.61 -24.42
N ALA A 115 11.14 0.00 -24.05
CA ALA A 115 11.15 -1.30 -23.39
C ALA A 115 10.39 -1.27 -22.03
N ILE A 116 10.68 -0.28 -21.18
CA ILE A 116 9.98 -0.15 -19.88
C ILE A 116 8.49 0.15 -20.07
N SER A 117 8.11 0.90 -21.12
CA SER A 117 6.71 1.24 -21.36
C SER A 117 5.88 0.02 -21.75
N TYR A 118 6.40 -0.85 -22.63
CA TYR A 118 5.71 -2.10 -22.95
C TYR A 118 5.66 -3.06 -21.76
N ALA A 119 6.73 -3.15 -20.95
CA ALA A 119 6.75 -3.96 -19.74
C ALA A 119 5.69 -3.48 -18.74
N ALA A 120 5.66 -2.17 -18.42
CA ALA A 120 4.67 -1.58 -17.53
C ALA A 120 3.24 -1.77 -18.07
N TYR A 121 3.01 -1.41 -19.33
CA TYR A 121 1.70 -1.53 -19.98
C TYR A 121 1.11 -2.94 -19.89
N ARG A 122 1.88 -3.97 -20.24
CA ARG A 122 1.40 -5.35 -20.22
C ARG A 122 1.15 -5.87 -18.82
N THR A 123 2.06 -5.62 -17.88
CA THR A 123 1.89 -6.05 -16.49
C THR A 123 0.76 -5.28 -15.79
N MET A 124 0.57 -4.00 -16.06
CA MET A 124 -0.56 -3.25 -15.51
C MET A 124 -1.91 -3.73 -16.06
N ASN A 125 -1.99 -4.10 -17.35
CA ASN A 125 -3.19 -4.71 -17.90
C ASN A 125 -3.51 -6.06 -17.27
N GLU A 126 -2.51 -6.84 -16.88
CA GLU A 126 -2.70 -8.10 -16.17
C GLU A 126 -3.20 -7.88 -14.74
N TYR A 127 -2.53 -7.02 -13.98
CA TYR A 127 -2.76 -6.88 -12.55
C TYR A 127 -3.87 -5.88 -12.20
N PHE A 128 -3.94 -4.76 -12.90
CA PHE A 128 -4.98 -3.72 -12.76
C PHE A 128 -5.96 -3.75 -13.93
N TYR A 129 -6.43 -4.94 -14.32
CA TYR A 129 -7.24 -5.18 -15.53
C TYR A 129 -8.46 -4.27 -15.68
N SER A 130 -8.98 -3.74 -14.58
CA SER A 130 -10.13 -2.82 -14.60
C SER A 130 -9.83 -1.47 -15.25
N ASP A 131 -8.56 -1.11 -15.38
CA ASP A 131 -8.09 0.16 -15.89
C ASP A 131 -7.43 0.04 -17.28
N SER A 132 -7.65 -1.07 -17.98
CA SER A 132 -7.05 -1.36 -19.29
C SER A 132 -7.23 -0.24 -20.33
N THR A 133 -8.38 0.43 -20.32
CA THR A 133 -8.63 1.58 -21.21
C THR A 133 -7.74 2.77 -20.87
N LEU A 134 -7.51 3.03 -19.57
CA LEU A 134 -6.62 4.09 -19.11
C LEU A 134 -5.19 3.85 -19.60
N PHE A 135 -4.67 2.64 -19.43
CA PHE A 135 -3.31 2.28 -19.86
C PHE A 135 -3.15 2.33 -21.38
N ARG A 136 -4.16 1.87 -22.12
CA ARG A 136 -4.17 1.96 -23.57
C ARG A 136 -4.07 3.40 -24.07
N ASN A 137 -4.88 4.28 -23.49
CA ASN A 137 -4.87 5.70 -23.85
C ASN A 137 -3.52 6.35 -23.53
N PHE A 138 -2.93 5.99 -22.40
CA PHE A 138 -1.62 6.50 -22.02
C PHE A 138 -0.50 6.03 -22.97
N MET A 139 -0.51 4.77 -23.44
CA MET A 139 0.42 4.33 -24.50
C MET A 139 0.30 5.16 -25.77
N VAL A 140 -0.94 5.45 -26.19
CA VAL A 140 -1.18 6.31 -27.39
C VAL A 140 -0.70 7.74 -27.16
N GLU A 141 -0.92 8.31 -25.98
CA GLU A 141 -0.42 9.64 -25.59
C GLU A 141 1.10 9.71 -25.63
N LEU A 142 1.78 8.63 -25.19
CA LEU A 142 3.23 8.52 -25.25
C LEU A 142 3.77 8.27 -26.68
N GLY A 143 2.89 8.09 -27.67
CA GLY A 143 3.26 7.80 -29.07
C GLY A 143 3.63 6.34 -29.35
N PHE A 144 3.24 5.41 -28.46
CA PHE A 144 3.49 3.98 -28.62
C PHE A 144 2.23 3.26 -29.13
N ASP A 145 2.44 2.19 -29.91
CA ASP A 145 1.35 1.34 -30.40
C ASP A 145 0.94 0.30 -29.35
N PRO A 146 -0.24 0.42 -28.70
CA PRO A 146 -0.70 -0.55 -27.71
C PRO A 146 -1.00 -1.93 -28.30
N ASP A 147 -1.16 -2.05 -29.62
CA ASP A 147 -1.47 -3.30 -30.31
C ASP A 147 -0.20 -4.02 -30.80
N ASN A 148 0.98 -3.46 -30.57
CA ASN A 148 2.24 -4.15 -30.86
C ASN A 148 2.50 -5.26 -29.83
N HIS A 149 2.20 -6.50 -30.18
CA HIS A 149 2.41 -7.73 -29.39
C HIS A 149 3.69 -8.48 -29.75
N SER A 150 4.63 -7.90 -30.50
CA SER A 150 5.88 -8.53 -30.88
C SER A 150 6.63 -9.07 -29.66
N LEU A 151 7.17 -10.27 -29.78
CA LEU A 151 8.07 -10.89 -28.80
C LEU A 151 9.51 -11.01 -29.38
N ASP A 152 9.84 -10.21 -30.40
CA ASP A 152 11.18 -10.20 -30.98
C ASP A 152 12.20 -9.60 -29.99
N PRO A 153 13.15 -10.39 -29.46
CA PRO A 153 14.14 -9.94 -28.49
C PRO A 153 15.14 -8.92 -29.05
N ASN A 154 15.08 -8.66 -30.37
CA ASN A 154 15.92 -7.66 -31.03
C ASN A 154 15.28 -6.27 -31.09
N THR A 155 14.05 -6.11 -30.61
CA THR A 155 13.34 -4.82 -30.59
C THR A 155 12.99 -4.40 -29.14
N ALA A 156 13.02 -3.11 -28.86
CA ALA A 156 12.72 -2.60 -27.52
C ALA A 156 11.29 -2.94 -27.08
N ALA A 157 10.30 -2.83 -27.98
CA ALA A 157 8.94 -3.23 -27.71
C ALA A 157 8.82 -4.74 -27.42
N GLY A 158 9.54 -5.57 -28.20
CA GLY A 158 9.55 -7.02 -27.98
C GLY A 158 10.18 -7.42 -26.66
N ILE A 159 11.27 -6.77 -26.25
CA ILE A 159 11.90 -6.96 -24.92
C ILE A 159 10.94 -6.59 -23.81
N GLY A 160 10.23 -5.46 -23.90
CA GLY A 160 9.23 -5.06 -22.91
C GLY A 160 8.08 -6.07 -22.81
N ASN A 161 7.53 -6.51 -23.95
CA ASN A 161 6.49 -7.55 -23.98
C ASN A 161 6.99 -8.89 -23.40
N LEU A 162 8.24 -9.29 -23.67
CA LEU A 162 8.87 -10.50 -23.11
C LEU A 162 9.05 -10.39 -21.61
N ALA A 163 9.52 -9.26 -21.08
CA ALA A 163 9.68 -9.05 -19.64
C ALA A 163 8.35 -9.22 -18.90
N ALA A 164 7.29 -8.59 -19.40
CA ALA A 164 5.95 -8.76 -18.83
C ALA A 164 5.47 -10.21 -18.90
N LYS A 165 5.57 -10.85 -20.07
CA LYS A 165 5.14 -12.24 -20.26
C LYS A 165 5.87 -13.18 -19.30
N THR A 166 7.19 -13.06 -19.21
CA THR A 166 8.02 -13.96 -18.39
C THR A 166 7.66 -13.86 -16.90
N ILE A 167 7.48 -12.65 -16.37
CA ILE A 167 7.12 -12.49 -14.95
C ILE A 167 5.69 -12.97 -14.68
N ILE A 168 4.73 -12.68 -15.56
CA ILE A 168 3.35 -13.13 -15.40
C ILE A 168 3.30 -14.67 -15.35
N GLU A 169 3.98 -15.34 -16.28
CA GLU A 169 4.04 -16.81 -16.32
C GLU A 169 4.76 -17.38 -15.09
N ALA A 170 5.88 -16.79 -14.67
CA ALA A 170 6.65 -17.24 -13.50
C ALA A 170 5.92 -17.07 -12.18
N ARG A 171 4.97 -16.13 -12.12
CA ARG A 171 4.23 -15.77 -10.91
C ARG A 171 2.77 -16.24 -10.93
N LYS A 172 2.38 -17.03 -11.90
CA LYS A 172 1.01 -17.54 -12.04
C LYS A 172 0.60 -18.42 -10.85
N HIS A 173 1.51 -19.27 -10.36
CA HIS A 173 1.32 -20.19 -9.24
C HIS A 173 2.34 -19.88 -8.13
N ASP A 174 2.30 -18.67 -7.59
CA ASP A 174 3.22 -18.20 -6.56
C ASP A 174 2.63 -18.20 -5.15
N GLY A 175 1.47 -18.83 -4.96
CA GLY A 175 0.72 -18.88 -3.70
C GLY A 175 -0.28 -17.73 -3.51
N ALA A 176 -0.29 -16.72 -4.39
CA ALA A 176 -1.25 -15.61 -4.28
C ALA A 176 -2.68 -15.97 -4.69
N ASN A 177 -2.86 -17.10 -5.36
CA ASN A 177 -4.14 -17.58 -5.88
C ASN A 177 -4.89 -16.54 -6.75
N GLN A 178 -4.14 -15.79 -7.55
CA GLN A 178 -4.70 -14.70 -8.38
C GLN A 178 -5.78 -15.20 -9.34
N TYR A 179 -5.64 -16.42 -9.84
CA TYR A 179 -6.55 -17.01 -10.84
C TYR A 179 -7.51 -18.05 -10.25
N GLY A 180 -7.43 -18.30 -8.93
CA GLY A 180 -8.23 -19.36 -8.31
C GLY A 180 -7.78 -20.78 -8.69
N GLU A 181 -6.50 -20.95 -9.04
CA GLU A 181 -5.94 -22.21 -9.57
C GLU A 181 -4.93 -22.90 -8.62
N GLU A 182 -4.70 -22.36 -7.41
CA GLU A 182 -3.86 -23.05 -6.41
C GLU A 182 -4.58 -24.29 -5.87
N ASP A 183 -3.82 -25.29 -5.44
CA ASP A 183 -4.37 -26.53 -4.89
C ASP A 183 -5.29 -26.26 -3.70
N GLY A 184 -6.52 -26.75 -3.75
CA GLY A 184 -7.57 -26.46 -2.76
C GLY A 184 -8.46 -25.26 -3.07
N SER A 185 -8.22 -24.57 -4.18
CA SER A 185 -9.05 -23.46 -4.62
C SER A 185 -10.37 -23.94 -5.25
N ASP A 186 -11.38 -23.06 -5.26
CA ASP A 186 -12.70 -23.30 -5.88
C ASP A 186 -12.87 -22.65 -7.27
N GLY A 187 -11.79 -22.14 -7.86
CA GLY A 187 -11.80 -21.42 -9.13
C GLY A 187 -12.07 -19.92 -9.01
N GLN A 188 -12.30 -19.40 -7.78
CA GLN A 188 -12.47 -17.96 -7.58
C GLN A 188 -11.13 -17.29 -7.33
N PRO A 189 -10.84 -16.16 -8.01
CA PRO A 189 -9.65 -15.37 -7.75
C PRO A 189 -9.52 -15.01 -6.27
N TYR A 190 -8.32 -15.22 -5.71
CA TYR A 190 -8.01 -14.90 -4.31
C TYR A 190 -8.86 -15.65 -3.27
N PHE A 191 -9.42 -16.79 -3.63
CA PHE A 191 -10.13 -17.67 -2.68
C PHE A 191 -9.20 -18.12 -1.55
N ASN A 192 -9.77 -18.28 -0.34
CA ASN A 192 -9.08 -18.81 0.83
C ASN A 192 -8.85 -20.34 0.73
N TYR A 193 -7.88 -20.74 -0.08
CA TYR A 193 -7.59 -22.15 -0.38
C TYR A 193 -6.93 -22.92 0.77
N VAL A 194 -6.43 -22.22 1.81
CA VAL A 194 -5.86 -22.87 3.01
C VAL A 194 -6.92 -23.21 4.06
N GLY A 195 -8.17 -22.81 3.84
CA GLY A 195 -9.28 -23.10 4.75
C GLY A 195 -9.14 -22.45 6.13
N TYR A 196 -8.48 -21.27 6.22
CA TYR A 196 -8.37 -20.56 7.49
C TYR A 196 -9.77 -20.12 7.97
N GLU A 197 -10.07 -20.46 9.22
CA GLU A 197 -11.25 -20.00 9.95
C GLU A 197 -10.81 -19.40 11.29
N PRO A 198 -11.31 -18.21 11.67
CA PRO A 198 -10.95 -17.61 12.94
C PRO A 198 -11.51 -18.42 14.13
N VAL A 199 -10.72 -18.55 15.19
CA VAL A 199 -11.15 -19.21 16.44
C VAL A 199 -12.34 -18.48 17.06
N ASN A 200 -12.35 -17.17 16.98
CA ASN A 200 -13.43 -16.32 17.50
C ASN A 200 -14.45 -15.97 16.40
N THR A 201 -15.73 -15.86 16.78
CA THR A 201 -16.75 -15.29 15.90
C THR A 201 -16.98 -13.82 16.24
N VAL A 202 -17.76 -13.12 15.41
CA VAL A 202 -18.12 -11.72 15.66
C VAL A 202 -18.83 -11.56 17.01
N GLU A 203 -19.70 -12.54 17.37
CA GLU A 203 -20.51 -12.52 18.58
C GLU A 203 -19.78 -13.11 19.80
N LYS A 204 -18.85 -14.05 19.59
CA LYS A 204 -18.26 -14.82 20.68
C LYS A 204 -16.73 -14.79 20.63
N ASN A 205 -16.13 -14.25 21.68
CA ASN A 205 -14.68 -14.31 21.92
C ASN A 205 -14.38 -15.55 22.80
N VAL A 206 -13.93 -16.63 22.14
CA VAL A 206 -13.61 -17.92 22.79
C VAL A 206 -12.20 -17.91 23.36
N ASP A 207 -11.25 -17.40 22.57
CA ASP A 207 -9.85 -17.19 22.99
C ASP A 207 -9.49 -15.71 22.81
N PRO A 208 -9.35 -14.95 23.91
CA PRO A 208 -9.09 -13.52 23.84
C PRO A 208 -7.67 -13.15 23.34
N ASN A 209 -6.76 -14.12 23.21
CA ASN A 209 -5.47 -13.91 22.56
C ASN A 209 -5.55 -13.97 21.02
N ARG A 210 -6.63 -14.54 20.49
CA ARG A 210 -6.81 -14.76 19.06
C ARG A 210 -7.63 -13.64 18.42
N TRP A 211 -7.36 -13.41 17.13
CA TRP A 211 -8.10 -12.43 16.34
C TRP A 211 -9.60 -12.71 16.36
N GLN A 212 -10.37 -11.63 16.50
CA GLN A 212 -11.83 -11.67 16.46
C GLN A 212 -12.34 -10.80 15.31
N PRO A 213 -13.11 -11.35 14.34
CA PRO A 213 -13.79 -10.54 13.32
C PRO A 213 -14.77 -9.54 13.96
N LYS A 214 -15.04 -8.44 13.28
CA LYS A 214 -15.93 -7.37 13.76
C LYS A 214 -16.92 -6.96 12.68
N TYR A 215 -18.08 -6.49 13.10
CA TYR A 215 -19.04 -5.84 12.20
C TYR A 215 -18.56 -4.44 11.81
N PHE A 216 -18.62 -4.17 10.52
CA PHE A 216 -18.47 -2.84 9.93
C PHE A 216 -19.84 -2.32 9.50
N SER A 217 -20.00 -0.99 9.48
CA SER A 217 -21.15 -0.36 8.85
C SER A 217 -21.01 -0.46 7.32
N ASP A 218 -22.13 -0.67 6.63
CA ASP A 218 -22.21 -0.58 5.17
C ASP A 218 -22.44 0.87 4.67
N GLY A 219 -22.48 1.84 5.62
CA GLY A 219 -22.78 3.25 5.34
C GLY A 219 -24.25 3.52 4.95
N LYS A 220 -25.13 2.50 4.97
CA LYS A 220 -26.54 2.58 4.55
C LYS A 220 -27.49 2.12 5.66
N GLY A 221 -27.00 1.99 6.88
CA GLY A 221 -27.76 1.54 8.06
C GLY A 221 -27.68 0.05 8.34
N GLY A 222 -27.02 -0.73 7.49
CA GLY A 222 -26.71 -2.15 7.68
C GLY A 222 -25.32 -2.37 8.27
N LYS A 223 -25.00 -3.63 8.55
CA LYS A 223 -23.68 -4.07 9.00
C LYS A 223 -23.29 -5.39 8.33
N PHE A 224 -21.99 -5.58 8.13
CA PHE A 224 -21.41 -6.82 7.61
C PHE A 224 -20.10 -7.11 8.32
N ALA A 225 -19.67 -8.37 8.34
CA ALA A 225 -18.35 -8.76 8.84
C ALA A 225 -17.49 -9.16 7.63
N PRO A 226 -16.43 -8.40 7.31
CA PRO A 226 -15.51 -8.83 6.25
C PRO A 226 -14.78 -10.10 6.67
N PRO A 227 -14.52 -11.04 5.73
CA PRO A 227 -13.68 -12.20 5.99
C PRO A 227 -12.24 -11.76 6.28
N CYS A 228 -11.42 -12.68 6.82
CA CYS A 228 -9.98 -12.44 6.97
C CYS A 228 -9.35 -12.17 5.59
N LEU A 229 -8.68 -11.04 5.47
CA LEU A 229 -8.05 -10.66 4.20
C LEU A 229 -6.84 -11.56 3.92
N THR A 230 -6.87 -12.26 2.79
CA THR A 230 -5.77 -13.08 2.26
C THR A 230 -5.05 -13.93 3.32
N PRO A 231 -5.74 -14.83 4.05
CA PRO A 231 -5.14 -15.58 5.17
C PRO A 231 -4.07 -16.61 4.75
N TYR A 232 -3.77 -16.69 3.48
CA TYR A 232 -2.75 -17.56 2.87
C TYR A 232 -1.55 -16.76 2.33
N TRP A 233 -1.42 -15.46 2.65
CA TRP A 233 -0.36 -14.63 2.06
C TRP A 233 1.05 -15.00 2.54
N ASP A 234 1.16 -15.76 3.62
CA ASP A 234 2.37 -16.46 4.07
C ASP A 234 2.83 -17.60 3.13
N LYS A 235 2.01 -17.98 2.15
CA LYS A 235 2.37 -18.95 1.09
C LYS A 235 2.89 -18.27 -0.17
N VAL A 236 2.74 -16.95 -0.27
CA VAL A 236 3.21 -16.22 -1.46
C VAL A 236 4.74 -16.23 -1.49
N LYS A 237 5.28 -16.62 -2.64
CA LYS A 237 6.72 -16.67 -2.85
C LYS A 237 7.30 -15.24 -2.89
N PRO A 238 8.23 -14.86 -2.01
CA PRO A 238 8.88 -13.56 -2.07
C PRO A 238 9.82 -13.45 -3.27
N ILE A 239 10.35 -12.25 -3.53
CA ILE A 239 11.33 -11.99 -4.59
C ILE A 239 12.75 -11.93 -4.01
N GLY A 240 12.98 -11.10 -3.00
CA GLY A 240 14.30 -10.88 -2.40
C GLY A 240 14.57 -11.74 -1.17
N LEU A 241 13.53 -12.12 -0.41
CA LEU A 241 13.63 -13.03 0.73
C LEU A 241 13.76 -14.48 0.28
N LYS A 242 14.32 -15.32 1.14
CA LYS A 242 14.42 -16.78 0.93
C LYS A 242 13.11 -17.50 1.24
N SER A 243 12.41 -17.02 2.28
CA SER A 243 11.10 -17.56 2.72
C SER A 243 10.32 -16.48 3.47
N PRO A 244 8.98 -16.60 3.57
CA PRO A 244 8.14 -15.67 4.33
C PRO A 244 8.52 -15.55 5.82
N ASP A 245 8.97 -16.63 6.43
CA ASP A 245 9.30 -16.75 7.85
C ASP A 245 10.76 -16.43 8.20
N GLN A 246 11.56 -15.95 7.22
CA GLN A 246 13.01 -15.75 7.38
C GLN A 246 13.38 -14.90 8.59
N PHE A 247 12.55 -13.90 8.91
CA PHE A 247 12.77 -12.94 10.00
C PHE A 247 11.59 -12.89 10.97
N ARG A 248 10.76 -13.97 11.06
CA ARG A 248 9.62 -13.97 11.97
C ARG A 248 10.05 -13.59 13.39
N PRO A 249 9.49 -12.52 13.98
CA PRO A 249 9.86 -12.09 15.33
C PRO A 249 9.34 -13.06 16.40
N GLY A 250 9.82 -12.88 17.63
CA GLY A 250 9.28 -13.62 18.79
C GLY A 250 7.79 -13.35 19.02
N PRO A 251 7.13 -14.10 19.93
CA PRO A 251 5.69 -14.01 20.15
C PRO A 251 5.27 -12.65 20.74
N PRO A 252 4.03 -12.17 20.45
CA PRO A 252 3.45 -11.01 21.10
C PRO A 252 3.19 -11.27 22.60
N PRO A 253 3.01 -10.21 23.41
CA PRO A 253 2.61 -10.37 24.81
C PRO A 253 1.19 -10.94 24.89
N MET A 254 0.96 -11.89 25.81
CA MET A 254 -0.31 -12.61 25.94
C MET A 254 -1.17 -12.09 27.07
N ILE A 255 -2.48 -12.37 27.04
CA ILE A 255 -3.43 -12.05 28.12
C ILE A 255 -2.89 -12.56 29.45
N GLY A 256 -2.89 -11.68 30.46
CA GLY A 256 -2.37 -11.93 31.80
C GLY A 256 -0.91 -11.52 32.00
N SER A 257 -0.22 -11.05 30.94
CA SER A 257 1.08 -10.42 31.12
C SER A 257 0.93 -8.94 31.47
N GLU A 258 1.79 -8.43 32.36
CA GLU A 258 1.85 -7.01 32.75
C GLU A 258 2.14 -6.12 31.51
N GLN A 259 2.96 -6.60 30.58
CA GLN A 259 3.28 -5.88 29.36
C GLN A 259 2.03 -5.62 28.51
N LEU A 260 1.19 -6.64 28.27
CA LEU A 260 -0.02 -6.47 27.48
C LEU A 260 -1.00 -5.52 28.15
N GLU A 261 -1.18 -5.63 29.48
CA GLU A 261 -2.06 -4.76 30.23
C GLU A 261 -1.64 -3.28 30.13
N LYS A 262 -0.34 -3.02 30.25
CA LYS A 262 0.25 -1.70 30.08
C LYS A 262 0.04 -1.15 28.66
N GLU A 263 0.31 -1.97 27.62
CA GLU A 263 0.17 -1.52 26.23
C GLU A 263 -1.29 -1.29 25.82
N VAL A 264 -2.25 -2.03 26.38
CA VAL A 264 -3.68 -1.79 26.17
C VAL A 264 -4.11 -0.49 26.82
N LEU A 265 -3.63 -0.20 28.04
CA LEU A 265 -3.88 1.09 28.71
C LEU A 265 -3.28 2.25 27.90
N GLU A 266 -2.05 2.10 27.40
CA GLU A 266 -1.38 3.09 26.55
C GLU A 266 -2.23 3.48 25.32
N VAL A 267 -2.81 2.49 24.64
CA VAL A 267 -3.71 2.74 23.49
C VAL A 267 -4.91 3.58 23.89
N ILE A 268 -5.54 3.29 25.04
CA ILE A 268 -6.68 4.08 25.56
C ILE A 268 -6.25 5.51 25.86
N GLU A 269 -5.13 5.69 26.57
CA GLU A 269 -4.63 6.99 26.99
C GLU A 269 -4.19 7.85 25.81
N MET A 270 -3.51 7.26 24.83
CA MET A 270 -3.11 7.96 23.61
C MET A 270 -4.33 8.43 22.81
N GLN A 271 -5.31 7.57 22.59
CA GLN A 271 -6.53 7.96 21.88
C GLN A 271 -7.32 9.05 22.62
N ALA A 272 -7.42 8.96 23.95
CA ALA A 272 -8.14 9.93 24.76
C ALA A 272 -7.53 11.34 24.74
N ASN A 273 -6.27 11.47 24.30
CA ASN A 273 -5.51 12.71 24.29
C ASN A 273 -5.00 13.10 22.89
N LEU A 274 -5.61 12.59 21.82
CA LEU A 274 -5.21 12.92 20.43
C LEU A 274 -5.25 14.43 20.18
N THR A 275 -4.11 14.98 19.80
CA THR A 275 -4.01 16.35 19.27
C THR A 275 -4.44 16.37 17.79
N ASP A 276 -4.70 17.55 17.24
CA ASP A 276 -5.06 17.67 15.81
C ASP A 276 -3.91 17.21 14.89
N GLU A 277 -2.66 17.46 15.26
CA GLU A 277 -1.49 16.93 14.53
C GLU A 277 -1.46 15.39 14.55
N GLN A 278 -1.74 14.77 15.69
CA GLN A 278 -1.83 13.31 15.79
C GLN A 278 -3.02 12.74 15.01
N LYS A 279 -4.18 13.41 15.02
CA LYS A 279 -5.33 13.02 14.18
C LYS A 279 -4.97 13.07 12.69
N ALA A 280 -4.35 14.17 12.24
CA ALA A 280 -3.89 14.31 10.86
C ALA A 280 -2.88 13.23 10.48
N LEU A 281 -1.93 12.90 11.37
CA LEU A 281 -0.97 11.82 11.16
C LEU A 281 -1.66 10.45 11.02
N VAL A 282 -2.62 10.14 11.91
CA VAL A 282 -3.39 8.89 11.84
C VAL A 282 -4.14 8.78 10.52
N GLU A 283 -4.75 9.87 10.05
CA GLU A 283 -5.50 9.90 8.80
C GLU A 283 -4.60 9.81 7.58
N PHE A 284 -3.48 10.53 7.56
CA PHE A 284 -2.51 10.52 6.48
C PHE A 284 -1.88 9.13 6.28
N MET A 285 -1.50 8.47 7.39
CA MET A 285 -0.88 7.13 7.38
C MET A 285 -1.91 5.99 7.42
N ARG A 286 -3.22 6.26 7.30
CA ARG A 286 -4.23 5.21 7.40
C ARG A 286 -4.23 4.25 6.22
N ASP A 287 -3.99 4.76 5.02
CA ASP A 287 -3.96 4.00 3.76
C ASP A 287 -5.17 3.05 3.60
N GLY A 288 -6.33 3.57 3.96
CA GLY A 288 -7.61 2.86 3.94
C GLY A 288 -8.34 2.96 2.60
N PRO A 289 -9.68 2.92 2.61
CA PRO A 289 -10.50 3.09 1.40
C PRO A 289 -10.13 4.36 0.63
N LYS A 290 -10.12 4.25 -0.70
CA LYS A 290 -9.82 5.33 -1.65
C LYS A 290 -8.37 5.87 -1.60
N SER A 291 -7.43 5.11 -1.04
CA SER A 291 -6.01 5.47 -1.01
C SER A 291 -5.21 4.65 -2.02
N VAL A 292 -3.94 5.01 -2.16
CA VAL A 292 -2.95 4.23 -2.92
C VAL A 292 -2.40 3.04 -2.13
N GLN A 293 -2.92 2.75 -0.95
CA GLN A 293 -2.43 1.75 0.00
C GLN A 293 -0.97 2.00 0.42
N GLN A 294 -0.44 1.19 1.36
CA GLN A 294 0.90 1.40 1.93
C GLN A 294 2.00 1.34 0.88
N ALA A 295 1.97 0.34 -0.01
CA ALA A 295 2.99 0.21 -1.04
C ALA A 295 2.98 1.39 -2.03
N GLY A 296 1.78 1.88 -2.41
CA GLY A 296 1.64 3.09 -3.21
C GLY A 296 2.08 4.35 -2.46
N HIS A 297 1.79 4.47 -1.16
CA HIS A 297 2.24 5.59 -0.35
C HIS A 297 3.77 5.65 -0.31
N TRP A 298 4.46 4.51 -0.13
CA TRP A 298 5.91 4.46 -0.19
C TRP A 298 6.46 4.66 -1.61
N LEU A 299 5.67 4.39 -2.67
CA LEU A 299 6.00 4.81 -4.04
C LEU A 299 5.91 6.33 -4.20
N ILE A 300 4.92 7.00 -3.57
CA ILE A 300 4.86 8.48 -3.53
C ILE A 300 6.12 9.04 -2.87
N PHE A 301 6.54 8.49 -1.72
CA PHE A 301 7.77 8.93 -1.06
C PHE A 301 9.03 8.65 -1.90
N ALA A 302 9.08 7.54 -2.64
CA ALA A 302 10.14 7.31 -3.62
C ALA A 302 10.13 8.34 -4.75
N GLN A 303 8.95 8.78 -5.19
CA GLN A 303 8.82 9.89 -6.16
C GLN A 303 9.17 11.26 -5.57
N ASP A 304 8.95 11.46 -4.26
CA ASP A 304 9.46 12.64 -3.56
C ASP A 304 11.00 12.68 -3.58
N VAL A 305 11.65 11.54 -3.38
CA VAL A 305 13.12 11.40 -3.54
C VAL A 305 13.53 11.71 -4.97
N SER A 306 12.84 11.12 -5.95
CA SER A 306 13.09 11.37 -7.37
C SER A 306 13.02 12.86 -7.73
N ARG A 307 12.00 13.58 -7.23
CA ARG A 307 11.86 15.04 -7.42
C ARG A 307 12.96 15.80 -6.70
N ARG A 308 13.25 15.46 -5.44
CA ARG A 308 14.27 16.13 -4.62
C ARG A 308 15.64 16.03 -5.28
N ASP A 309 16.01 14.83 -5.73
CA ASP A 309 17.34 14.51 -6.23
C ASP A 309 17.45 14.62 -7.77
N GLN A 310 16.35 14.98 -8.46
CA GLN A 310 16.25 15.15 -9.91
C GLN A 310 16.73 13.92 -10.69
N HIS A 311 16.17 12.75 -10.35
CA HIS A 311 16.57 11.47 -10.89
C HIS A 311 16.43 11.37 -12.41
N THR A 312 17.38 10.68 -13.02
CA THR A 312 17.31 10.17 -14.38
C THR A 312 16.35 8.97 -14.47
N LEU A 313 16.03 8.54 -15.69
CA LEU A 313 15.26 7.32 -15.91
C LEU A 313 15.90 6.09 -15.25
N ASP A 314 17.22 5.96 -15.36
CA ASP A 314 17.95 4.80 -14.84
C ASP A 314 17.92 4.75 -13.29
N GLU A 315 17.96 5.91 -12.63
CA GLU A 315 17.85 6.02 -11.19
C GLU A 315 16.43 5.68 -10.72
N ASP A 316 15.39 6.17 -11.40
CA ASP A 316 14.00 5.89 -11.04
C ASP A 316 13.62 4.43 -11.27
N VAL A 317 14.07 3.79 -12.37
CA VAL A 317 13.87 2.35 -12.59
C VAL A 317 14.47 1.53 -11.44
N LYS A 318 15.69 1.86 -11.01
CA LYS A 318 16.39 1.18 -9.91
C LYS A 318 15.70 1.43 -8.58
N LEU A 319 15.31 2.67 -8.30
CA LEU A 319 14.64 3.05 -7.05
C LEU A 319 13.28 2.38 -6.90
N TYR A 320 12.45 2.44 -7.93
CA TYR A 320 11.10 1.86 -7.85
C TYR A 320 11.13 0.34 -7.79
N PHE A 321 12.07 -0.30 -8.51
CA PHE A 321 12.32 -1.73 -8.38
C PHE A 321 12.67 -2.10 -6.93
N LEU A 322 13.69 -1.46 -6.34
CA LEU A 322 14.09 -1.71 -4.95
C LEU A 322 12.91 -1.50 -4.00
N ASN A 323 12.27 -0.33 -4.07
CA ASN A 323 11.24 0.08 -3.12
C ASN A 323 10.01 -0.85 -3.18
N GLN A 324 9.55 -1.22 -4.39
CA GLN A 324 8.32 -2.00 -4.52
C GLN A 324 8.53 -3.51 -4.31
N VAL A 325 9.70 -4.06 -4.61
CA VAL A 325 10.08 -5.42 -4.18
C VAL A 325 10.18 -5.47 -2.66
N THR A 326 10.77 -4.45 -2.03
CA THR A 326 10.85 -4.37 -0.57
C THR A 326 9.46 -4.30 0.07
N ALA A 327 8.53 -3.50 -0.48
CA ALA A 327 7.16 -3.41 0.00
C ALA A 327 6.41 -4.74 -0.13
N MET A 328 6.56 -5.43 -1.26
CA MET A 328 5.94 -6.74 -1.49
C MET A 328 6.43 -7.78 -0.49
N ASP A 329 7.74 -7.92 -0.32
CA ASP A 329 8.34 -8.92 0.55
C ASP A 329 8.06 -8.61 2.04
N ALA A 330 8.01 -7.33 2.43
CA ALA A 330 7.61 -6.91 3.77
C ALA A 330 6.16 -7.29 4.11
N PHE A 331 5.22 -7.19 3.15
CA PHE A 331 3.86 -7.68 3.34
C PHE A 331 3.82 -9.20 3.53
N ILE A 332 4.57 -9.95 2.75
CA ILE A 332 4.65 -11.41 2.86
C ILE A 332 5.18 -11.80 4.25
N ALA A 333 6.28 -11.19 4.70
CA ALA A 333 6.87 -11.44 6.02
C ALA A 333 5.93 -11.03 7.18
N SER A 334 5.23 -9.89 7.05
CA SER A 334 4.24 -9.47 8.04
C SER A 334 3.06 -10.44 8.11
N TRP A 335 2.57 -10.95 6.96
CA TRP A 335 1.46 -11.91 6.93
C TRP A 335 1.85 -13.27 7.49
N ASP A 336 3.10 -13.71 7.30
CA ASP A 336 3.63 -14.89 7.98
C ASP A 336 3.46 -14.75 9.50
N SER A 337 3.91 -13.66 10.09
CA SER A 337 3.75 -13.39 11.51
C SER A 337 2.28 -13.33 11.92
N LYS A 338 1.42 -12.66 11.13
CA LYS A 338 -0.01 -12.51 11.41
C LYS A 338 -0.73 -13.86 11.46
N MET A 339 -0.50 -14.70 10.48
CA MET A 339 -1.18 -15.99 10.38
C MET A 339 -0.61 -17.01 11.38
N TYR A 340 0.69 -16.93 11.69
CA TYR A 340 1.34 -17.80 12.67
C TYR A 340 0.84 -17.53 14.09
N TYR A 341 0.76 -16.25 14.51
CA TYR A 341 0.36 -15.87 15.88
C TYR A 341 -1.15 -15.69 16.03
N ASP A 342 -1.85 -15.36 14.96
CA ASP A 342 -3.31 -15.08 14.94
C ASP A 342 -3.76 -14.14 16.07
N PHE A 343 -2.99 -13.08 16.36
CA PHE A 343 -3.09 -12.31 17.58
C PHE A 343 -4.23 -11.29 17.56
N ALA A 344 -4.83 -11.05 18.73
CA ALA A 344 -5.96 -10.15 18.94
C ALA A 344 -5.62 -8.69 18.65
N ARG A 345 -6.63 -7.92 18.23
CA ARG A 345 -6.52 -6.47 18.01
C ARG A 345 -6.90 -5.68 19.27
N PRO A 346 -6.40 -4.43 19.43
CA PRO A 346 -6.74 -3.57 20.57
C PRO A 346 -8.23 -3.46 20.83
N TYR A 347 -9.06 -3.44 19.78
CA TYR A 347 -10.52 -3.44 19.93
C TYR A 347 -11.03 -4.56 20.85
N ALA A 348 -10.56 -5.80 20.62
CA ALA A 348 -10.97 -6.94 21.44
C ALA A 348 -10.30 -6.93 22.83
N LEU A 349 -9.04 -6.48 22.91
CA LEU A 349 -8.26 -6.41 24.15
C LEU A 349 -8.83 -5.35 25.11
N VAL A 350 -9.16 -4.16 24.64
CA VAL A 350 -9.81 -3.11 25.46
C VAL A 350 -11.15 -3.60 25.99
N HIS A 351 -11.98 -4.23 25.14
CA HIS A 351 -13.24 -4.81 25.57
C HIS A 351 -13.06 -5.89 26.64
N LYS A 352 -11.97 -6.67 26.55
CA LYS A 352 -11.66 -7.73 27.54
C LYS A 352 -11.20 -7.17 28.87
N TYR A 353 -10.24 -6.21 28.87
CA TYR A 353 -9.64 -5.68 30.10
C TYR A 353 -10.51 -4.66 30.83
N TYR A 354 -11.30 -3.84 30.08
CA TYR A 354 -12.02 -2.67 30.59
C TYR A 354 -13.54 -2.76 30.42
N GLN A 355 -14.10 -3.93 30.19
CA GLN A 355 -15.51 -4.18 29.83
C GLN A 355 -16.51 -3.24 30.52
N ASP A 356 -16.52 -3.23 31.85
CA ASP A 356 -17.47 -2.47 32.67
C ASP A 356 -16.87 -1.20 33.31
N GLN A 357 -15.58 -0.96 33.09
CA GLN A 357 -14.90 0.22 33.60
C GLN A 357 -15.23 1.44 32.73
N ILE A 358 -15.40 2.60 33.39
CA ILE A 358 -15.53 3.86 32.64
C ILE A 358 -14.14 4.34 32.25
N ILE A 359 -13.98 4.58 30.96
CA ILE A 359 -12.76 5.12 30.37
C ILE A 359 -13.09 6.35 29.53
N LYS A 360 -12.15 7.29 29.42
CA LYS A 360 -12.25 8.38 28.46
C LYS A 360 -11.79 7.87 27.09
N ALA A 361 -12.61 8.04 26.06
CA ALA A 361 -12.29 7.56 24.71
C ALA A 361 -13.08 8.35 23.65
N TRP A 362 -12.68 8.18 22.39
CA TRP A 362 -13.35 8.82 21.27
C TRP A 362 -14.72 8.17 21.00
N GLY A 363 -15.77 8.98 21.03
CA GLY A 363 -17.17 8.55 20.89
C GLY A 363 -17.62 8.24 19.47
N GLY A 364 -16.77 8.51 18.48
CA GLY A 364 -17.10 8.40 17.06
C GLY A 364 -17.12 9.76 16.37
N PRO A 365 -17.35 9.80 15.04
CA PRO A 365 -17.45 11.03 14.27
C PRO A 365 -18.41 12.02 14.96
N ASP A 366 -18.02 13.28 15.00
CA ASP A 366 -18.78 14.43 15.52
C ASP A 366 -19.19 14.35 17.00
N THR A 367 -18.72 13.35 17.73
CA THR A 367 -19.03 13.15 19.16
C THR A 367 -17.89 13.64 20.07
N GLY A 368 -16.64 13.60 19.59
CA GLY A 368 -15.47 13.96 20.39
C GLY A 368 -15.13 12.93 21.47
N MET A 369 -14.35 13.36 22.48
CA MET A 369 -13.94 12.52 23.61
C MET A 369 -15.02 12.51 24.68
N ILE A 370 -15.48 11.32 25.07
CA ILE A 370 -16.52 11.09 26.08
C ILE A 370 -16.10 10.01 27.06
N ASP A 371 -16.75 10.00 28.23
CA ASP A 371 -16.68 8.91 29.20
C ASP A 371 -17.62 7.78 28.74
N MET A 372 -17.09 6.58 28.59
CA MET A 372 -17.86 5.40 28.16
C MET A 372 -17.38 4.14 28.84
N LYS A 373 -18.18 3.07 28.83
CA LYS A 373 -17.70 1.75 29.25
C LYS A 373 -16.70 1.22 28.22
N GLY A 374 -15.64 0.54 28.70
CA GLY A 374 -14.62 -0.03 27.82
C GLY A 374 -15.14 -0.97 26.74
N GLN A 375 -16.27 -1.68 27.00
CA GLN A 375 -16.96 -2.48 25.97
C GLN A 375 -17.56 -1.65 24.82
N GLN A 376 -17.58 -0.34 24.90
CA GLN A 376 -18.05 0.58 23.85
C GLN A 376 -16.89 1.25 23.11
N TRP A 377 -15.67 1.04 23.58
CA TRP A 377 -14.47 1.61 22.97
C TRP A 377 -14.31 1.17 21.51
N ARG A 378 -13.85 2.09 20.70
CA ARG A 378 -13.58 1.88 19.26
C ARG A 378 -12.32 2.62 18.83
N PRO A 379 -11.62 2.13 17.77
CA PRO A 379 -10.51 2.86 17.15
C PRO A 379 -10.95 4.23 16.59
N TYR A 380 -10.00 5.16 16.45
CA TYR A 380 -10.19 6.43 15.76
C TYR A 380 -10.27 6.18 14.24
N SER A 381 -11.46 5.76 13.80
CA SER A 381 -11.71 5.35 12.41
C SER A 381 -13.20 5.47 12.06
N PRO A 382 -13.53 5.67 10.76
CA PRO A 382 -14.92 5.64 10.32
C PRO A 382 -15.55 4.26 10.57
N ALA A 383 -16.86 4.24 10.81
CA ALA A 383 -17.59 2.98 11.08
C ALA A 383 -17.59 2.01 9.87
N THR A 384 -17.39 2.52 8.67
CA THR A 384 -17.30 1.75 7.43
C THR A 384 -15.97 1.00 7.27
N PHE A 385 -14.95 1.38 8.07
CA PHE A 385 -13.66 0.69 8.14
C PHE A 385 -13.17 0.73 9.59
N LEU A 386 -13.82 -0.04 10.46
CA LEU A 386 -13.61 0.03 11.91
C LEU A 386 -12.18 -0.36 12.31
N CYS A 387 -11.68 -1.47 11.81
CA CYS A 387 -10.30 -1.93 12.01
C CYS A 387 -9.91 -2.88 10.86
N PRO A 388 -8.62 -3.09 10.58
CA PRO A 388 -8.20 -4.03 9.54
C PRO A 388 -8.73 -5.45 9.81
N PRO A 389 -9.35 -6.14 8.81
CA PRO A 389 -9.99 -7.45 8.98
C PRO A 389 -8.99 -8.60 8.89
N PHE A 390 -8.00 -8.63 9.79
CA PHE A 390 -6.96 -9.67 9.89
C PHE A 390 -6.21 -9.55 11.22
N PRO A 391 -5.46 -10.60 11.66
CA PRO A 391 -4.69 -10.61 12.90
C PRO A 391 -3.75 -9.41 13.08
N SER A 392 -3.46 -9.05 14.34
CA SER A 392 -2.74 -7.82 14.68
C SER A 392 -1.24 -7.90 14.43
N TYR A 393 -0.56 -8.84 15.06
CA TYR A 393 0.90 -8.94 15.15
C TYR A 393 1.54 -9.60 13.92
N THR A 394 2.55 -8.98 13.28
CA THR A 394 3.09 -7.62 13.46
C THR A 394 2.22 -6.57 12.80
N SER A 395 2.41 -5.28 13.12
CA SER A 395 1.77 -4.19 12.39
C SER A 395 2.25 -4.16 10.93
N GLY A 396 1.33 -4.35 9.96
CA GLY A 396 1.67 -4.31 8.54
C GLY A 396 2.22 -2.95 8.10
N HIS A 397 1.60 -1.84 8.57
CA HIS A 397 2.10 -0.49 8.30
C HIS A 397 3.52 -0.28 8.83
N SER A 398 3.79 -0.69 10.08
CA SER A 398 5.13 -0.57 10.67
C SER A 398 6.15 -1.42 9.90
N THR A 399 5.78 -2.65 9.51
CA THR A 399 6.69 -3.54 8.76
C THR A 399 7.05 -2.92 7.40
N ILE A 400 6.06 -2.47 6.63
CA ILE A 400 6.31 -1.88 5.32
C ILE A 400 7.03 -0.55 5.43
N SER A 401 6.67 0.27 6.41
CA SER A 401 7.32 1.57 6.61
C SER A 401 8.77 1.40 7.05
N GLY A 402 9.05 0.50 7.99
CA GLY A 402 10.42 0.14 8.37
C GLY A 402 11.24 -0.36 7.19
N ALA A 403 10.63 -1.18 6.33
CA ALA A 403 11.31 -1.76 5.17
C ALA A 403 11.57 -0.72 4.07
N CYS A 404 10.57 0.02 3.64
CA CYS A 404 10.71 0.97 2.55
C CYS A 404 11.56 2.18 2.95
N ALA A 405 11.45 2.68 4.18
CA ALA A 405 12.30 3.74 4.70
C ALA A 405 13.78 3.33 4.70
N GLU A 406 14.09 2.15 5.21
CA GLU A 406 15.47 1.64 5.21
C GLU A 406 16.00 1.41 3.79
N ALA A 407 15.14 0.93 2.86
CA ALA A 407 15.51 0.79 1.45
C ALA A 407 15.82 2.14 0.80
N LEU A 408 15.03 3.19 1.05
CA LEU A 408 15.29 4.55 0.56
C LEU A 408 16.56 5.13 1.14
N LYS A 409 16.81 4.93 2.44
CA LYS A 409 18.03 5.34 3.11
C LYS A 409 19.27 4.64 2.53
N LEU A 410 19.22 3.35 2.28
CA LEU A 410 20.29 2.58 1.65
C LEU A 410 20.54 3.04 0.22
N PHE A 411 19.48 3.35 -0.55
CA PHE A 411 19.58 3.81 -1.93
C PHE A 411 20.22 5.20 -2.03
N THR A 412 19.76 6.15 -1.20
CA THR A 412 20.25 7.53 -1.21
C THR A 412 21.57 7.70 -0.49
N GLY A 413 21.99 6.73 0.34
CA GLY A 413 23.16 6.84 1.21
C GLY A 413 23.01 7.86 2.35
N SER A 414 21.80 8.34 2.61
CA SER A 414 21.47 9.35 3.62
C SER A 414 20.11 9.04 4.24
N ASP A 415 19.96 9.35 5.54
CA ASP A 415 18.66 9.26 6.22
C ASP A 415 17.78 10.52 6.01
N THR A 416 18.31 11.57 5.37
CA THR A 416 17.58 12.82 5.15
C THR A 416 16.44 12.63 4.14
N PHE A 417 15.21 12.95 4.55
CA PHE A 417 14.05 12.97 3.68
C PHE A 417 13.59 14.39 3.38
N GLY A 418 13.20 15.16 4.40
CA GLY A 418 12.96 16.62 4.32
C GLY A 418 11.64 17.02 3.67
N ILE A 419 10.62 16.16 3.69
CA ILE A 419 9.31 16.44 3.09
C ILE A 419 8.35 17.01 4.13
N LYS A 420 7.47 17.93 3.69
CA LYS A 420 6.40 18.52 4.48
C LYS A 420 5.06 18.32 3.76
N VAL A 421 4.02 18.03 4.53
CA VAL A 421 2.67 17.81 4.02
C VAL A 421 1.70 18.63 4.84
N GLU A 422 0.84 19.43 4.21
CA GLU A 422 -0.21 20.22 4.84
C GLU A 422 -1.54 19.49 4.77
N LEU A 423 -2.22 19.30 5.90
CA LEU A 423 -3.45 18.53 6.04
C LEU A 423 -4.44 19.22 6.98
N VAL A 424 -5.73 18.96 6.78
CA VAL A 424 -6.79 19.35 7.72
C VAL A 424 -7.06 18.16 8.65
N ALA A 425 -6.83 18.34 9.94
CA ALA A 425 -7.09 17.31 10.94
C ALA A 425 -8.60 16.97 11.02
N GLY A 426 -8.92 15.68 11.11
CA GLY A 426 -10.29 15.20 11.18
C GLY A 426 -11.02 15.10 9.84
N ALA A 427 -10.40 15.48 8.73
CA ALA A 427 -11.05 15.55 7.41
C ALA A 427 -11.66 14.22 6.94
N LEU A 428 -11.06 13.09 7.32
CA LEU A 428 -11.52 11.74 6.96
C LEU A 428 -12.35 11.06 8.04
N THR A 429 -12.25 11.50 9.31
CA THR A 429 -12.83 10.81 10.45
C THR A 429 -13.91 11.64 11.14
N GLU A 430 -13.78 12.96 11.13
CA GLU A 430 -14.69 13.92 11.74
C GLU A 430 -15.10 15.02 10.72
N PRO A 431 -15.68 14.67 9.55
CA PRO A 431 -15.86 15.57 8.41
C PRO A 431 -16.77 16.79 8.69
N ASP A 432 -17.69 16.67 9.66
CA ASP A 432 -18.60 17.75 10.07
C ASP A 432 -18.03 18.59 11.22
N ASN A 433 -16.91 18.17 11.82
CA ASN A 433 -16.21 18.85 12.89
C ASN A 433 -14.70 18.87 12.61
N LEU A 434 -14.33 19.53 11.51
CA LEU A 434 -12.95 19.59 11.04
C LEU A 434 -12.04 20.34 12.02
N GLY A 435 -10.86 19.75 12.29
CA GLY A 435 -9.78 20.39 13.03
C GLY A 435 -9.06 21.47 12.24
N ASP A 436 -8.00 22.00 12.85
CA ASP A 436 -7.13 22.99 12.20
C ASP A 436 -6.27 22.35 11.08
N THR A 437 -5.81 23.18 10.15
CA THR A 437 -4.75 22.80 9.21
C THR A 437 -3.44 22.66 9.94
N VAL A 438 -2.79 21.52 9.79
CA VAL A 438 -1.49 21.18 10.39
C VAL A 438 -0.47 20.83 9.33
N VAL A 439 0.81 21.03 9.63
CA VAL A 439 1.93 20.62 8.79
C VAL A 439 2.60 19.41 9.41
N LEU A 440 2.56 18.27 8.72
CA LEU A 440 3.36 17.11 9.09
C LEU A 440 4.74 17.25 8.45
N GLU A 441 5.79 17.13 9.25
CA GLU A 441 7.17 17.19 8.80
C GLU A 441 7.80 15.79 8.86
N PHE A 442 8.44 15.38 7.76
CA PHE A 442 9.12 14.11 7.60
C PHE A 442 10.62 14.36 7.36
N PRO A 443 11.40 14.64 8.43
CA PRO A 443 12.80 15.10 8.28
C PRO A 443 13.73 13.98 7.83
N THR A 444 13.50 12.75 8.30
CA THR A 444 14.29 11.57 7.95
C THR A 444 13.42 10.41 7.52
N PHE A 445 13.97 9.45 6.78
CA PHE A 445 13.28 8.20 6.44
C PHE A 445 12.96 7.38 7.70
N THR A 446 13.89 7.30 8.63
CA THR A 446 13.70 6.58 9.90
C THR A 446 12.55 7.16 10.70
N GLU A 447 12.51 8.48 10.92
CA GLU A 447 11.41 9.15 11.64
C GLU A 447 10.09 9.01 10.89
N THR A 448 10.07 9.04 9.54
CA THR A 448 8.87 8.81 8.74
C THR A 448 8.28 7.42 9.00
N ALA A 449 9.13 6.38 9.07
CA ALA A 449 8.68 5.04 9.40
C ALA A 449 8.16 4.95 10.84
N ASP A 450 8.84 5.57 11.80
CA ASP A 450 8.43 5.60 13.20
C ASP A 450 7.08 6.36 13.35
N MET A 451 6.89 7.47 12.63
CA MET A 451 5.61 8.19 12.58
C MET A 451 4.48 7.34 11.97
N ALA A 452 4.76 6.62 10.88
CA ALA A 452 3.79 5.69 10.31
C ALA A 452 3.43 4.57 11.29
N GLY A 453 4.40 4.05 12.01
CA GLY A 453 4.20 3.03 13.04
C GLY A 453 3.38 3.51 14.21
N ILE A 454 3.77 4.63 14.85
CA ILE A 454 3.05 5.17 16.01
C ILE A 454 1.64 5.64 15.65
N SER A 455 1.39 6.06 14.41
CA SER A 455 0.04 6.42 13.94
C SER A 455 -0.95 5.28 14.13
N ARG A 456 -0.49 4.02 14.09
CA ARG A 456 -1.34 2.84 14.26
C ARG A 456 -1.73 2.61 15.71
N VAL A 457 -0.86 2.95 16.65
CA VAL A 457 -1.13 2.90 18.10
C VAL A 457 -2.07 4.04 18.48
N LEU A 458 -1.78 5.26 18.04
CA LEU A 458 -2.63 6.44 18.20
C LEU A 458 -4.06 6.22 17.68
N GLY A 459 -4.17 5.60 16.50
CA GLY A 459 -5.46 5.25 15.89
C GLY A 459 -6.18 4.08 16.57
N GLY A 460 -5.51 3.35 17.48
CA GLY A 460 -6.10 2.20 18.18
C GLY A 460 -6.20 0.92 17.34
N TYR A 461 -5.38 0.78 16.31
CA TYR A 461 -5.36 -0.40 15.43
C TYR A 461 -4.36 -1.46 15.88
N HIS A 462 -3.31 -1.08 16.61
CA HIS A 462 -2.20 -1.88 17.08
C HIS A 462 -1.77 -1.49 18.50
N ILE A 463 -1.12 -2.40 19.22
CA ILE A 463 -0.38 -2.12 20.45
C ILE A 463 1.10 -1.85 20.11
N GLN A 464 1.87 -1.38 21.10
CA GLN A 464 3.27 -0.99 20.89
C GLN A 464 4.17 -2.17 20.47
N SER A 465 3.92 -3.35 21.02
CA SER A 465 4.65 -4.57 20.59
C SER A 465 4.44 -4.90 19.12
N ASP A 466 3.21 -4.72 18.58
CA ASP A 466 2.94 -4.90 17.15
C ASP A 466 3.75 -3.92 16.30
N ASN A 467 3.85 -2.67 16.76
CA ASN A 467 4.53 -1.58 16.10
C ASN A 467 6.06 -1.80 16.07
N ILE A 468 6.66 -2.01 17.24
CA ILE A 468 8.12 -2.16 17.37
C ILE A 468 8.61 -3.38 16.59
N ALA A 469 7.99 -4.53 16.82
CA ALA A 469 8.34 -5.76 16.10
C ALA A 469 8.14 -5.62 14.58
N GLY A 470 7.13 -4.85 14.15
CA GLY A 470 6.90 -4.57 12.74
C GLY A 470 8.03 -3.73 12.13
N LEU A 471 8.43 -2.63 12.78
CA LEU A 471 9.51 -1.77 12.31
C LEU A 471 10.85 -2.54 12.21
N GLU A 472 11.16 -3.36 13.21
CA GLU A 472 12.37 -4.20 13.23
C GLU A 472 12.35 -5.23 12.09
N LEU A 473 11.25 -5.99 11.97
CA LEU A 473 11.05 -6.95 10.88
C LEU A 473 11.23 -6.28 9.51
N GLY A 474 10.65 -5.08 9.35
CA GLY A 474 10.78 -4.33 8.09
C GLY A 474 12.22 -3.98 7.75
N ARG A 475 13.01 -3.51 8.71
CA ARG A 475 14.43 -3.20 8.51
C ARG A 475 15.24 -4.44 8.12
N ASP A 476 14.98 -5.58 8.74
CA ASP A 476 15.64 -6.86 8.39
C ASP A 476 15.30 -7.28 6.96
N VAL A 477 14.03 -7.16 6.56
CA VAL A 477 13.59 -7.39 5.17
C VAL A 477 14.33 -6.47 4.19
N ALA A 478 14.42 -5.17 4.50
CA ALA A 478 15.10 -4.22 3.64
C ALA A 478 16.57 -4.58 3.40
N HIS A 479 17.29 -4.99 4.44
CA HIS A 479 18.69 -5.39 4.32
C HIS A 479 18.87 -6.65 3.45
N GLU A 480 17.95 -7.62 3.50
CA GLU A 480 18.03 -8.79 2.62
C GLU A 480 17.69 -8.42 1.17
N VAL A 481 16.61 -7.64 0.97
CA VAL A 481 16.24 -7.15 -0.37
C VAL A 481 17.33 -6.23 -0.95
N TRP A 482 18.02 -5.44 -0.12
CA TRP A 482 19.17 -4.65 -0.56
C TRP A 482 20.32 -5.52 -1.08
N ARG A 483 20.62 -6.65 -0.43
CA ARG A 483 21.62 -7.62 -0.93
C ARG A 483 21.18 -8.21 -2.26
N PHE A 484 19.92 -8.61 -2.37
CA PHE A 484 19.33 -9.07 -3.63
C PHE A 484 19.44 -8.00 -4.73
N TYR A 485 19.01 -6.77 -4.44
CA TYR A 485 19.07 -5.64 -5.35
C TYR A 485 20.49 -5.38 -5.88
N LYS A 486 21.50 -5.35 -4.99
CA LYS A 486 22.88 -5.10 -5.39
C LYS A 486 23.42 -6.13 -6.40
N ARG A 487 23.04 -7.40 -6.26
CA ARG A 487 23.38 -8.43 -7.26
C ARG A 487 22.79 -8.12 -8.64
N HIS A 488 21.55 -7.65 -8.65
CA HIS A 488 20.84 -7.38 -9.91
C HIS A 488 21.27 -6.08 -10.60
N ILE A 489 21.73 -5.07 -9.86
CA ILE A 489 22.30 -3.86 -10.48
C ILE A 489 23.79 -4.00 -10.83
N GLY A 490 24.41 -5.14 -10.58
CA GLY A 490 25.82 -5.39 -10.87
C GLY A 490 26.79 -4.58 -9.97
N ALA A 491 26.36 -4.25 -8.74
CA ALA A 491 27.18 -3.48 -7.78
C ALA A 491 28.00 -4.37 -6.83
N GLU A 492 27.82 -5.69 -6.83
CA GLU A 492 28.67 -6.62 -6.08
C GLU A 492 29.86 -7.04 -6.95
N GLU A 493 31.02 -6.42 -6.71
CA GLU A 493 32.32 -6.98 -7.07
C GLU A 493 32.73 -7.94 -5.96
N GLY A 494 32.69 -9.24 -6.26
CA GLY A 494 33.47 -10.27 -5.56
C GLY A 494 33.07 -10.58 -4.13
N ILE A 495 32.09 -11.50 -3.96
CA ILE A 495 32.16 -12.49 -2.90
C ILE A 495 32.35 -13.85 -3.61
N ASN A 496 33.61 -14.25 -3.77
CA ASN A 496 33.97 -15.64 -4.03
C ASN A 496 33.82 -16.47 -2.75
#